data_6d623720a2de321185adc07679a62f9a
#
_entry.id   6d623720a2de321185adc07679a62f9a
#
_cell.length_a   1.000
_cell.length_b   1.000
_cell.length_c   1.000
_cell.angle_alpha   90.00
_cell.angle_beta   90.00
_cell.angle_gamma   90.00
#
_symmetry.space_group_name_H-M   'P 1'
#
loop_
_entity.id
_entity.type
_entity.pdbx_description
1 polymer ?
#
loop_
_entity_poly.entity_id
_entity_poly.type
_entity_poly.pdbx_seq_one_letter_code
_entity_poly.pdbx_strand_id
1 'polypeptide(L)'
;KRTLLLCSRIDGIDQRIAVGTARATRDAGHLLRLMRMKIETIDPGFGIEAMHLVAERSEPLGAQPIESALGGDKPSPDLVPLIDRLASRLGPGHIFRTGAVESDVPERSIRRVPPLGEAAEWPTRWPRPSRLLARPERVDKVMAELPDQPPLRFSWRGRMHRVRRADGPERIYGEWWKRSGEADAVRDYFQVEDEEGARFWLYRRGDGVDARTGDLSWWLQGMFG
;
A
#
# COMPACT_ATOMS: atom_id res chain seq x y z
N LYS A 1 -8.39 13.67 13.70
CA LYS A 1 -8.70 14.84 14.43
C LYS A 1 -7.43 15.67 14.48
N ARG A 2 -7.51 16.97 14.63
CA ARG A 2 -6.33 17.82 14.49
C ARG A 2 -6.33 18.92 15.53
N THR A 3 -5.24 19.01 16.26
CA THR A 3 -5.01 20.05 17.26
C THR A 3 -3.78 20.85 16.84
N LEU A 4 -3.87 22.15 16.94
CA LEU A 4 -2.85 23.10 16.54
C LEU A 4 -2.37 23.87 17.78
N LEU A 5 -1.07 24.01 17.95
CA LEU A 5 -0.45 24.94 18.88
C LEU A 5 0.15 26.07 18.06
N LEU A 6 -0.32 27.30 18.31
CA LEU A 6 0.22 28.53 17.78
C LEU A 6 1.10 29.17 18.84
N CYS A 7 2.30 29.59 18.46
CA CYS A 7 3.25 30.26 19.32
C CYS A 7 3.60 31.61 18.69
N SER A 8 3.20 32.70 19.32
CA SER A 8 3.54 34.06 18.89
C SER A 8 4.80 34.52 19.60
N ARG A 9 5.81 34.90 18.84
CA ARG A 9 7.09 35.41 19.36
C ARG A 9 7.01 36.90 19.59
N ILE A 10 7.86 37.40 20.50
CA ILE A 10 7.99 38.84 20.82
C ILE A 10 8.33 39.67 19.57
N ASP A 11 9.07 39.10 18.62
CA ASP A 11 9.45 39.76 17.36
C ASP A 11 8.35 39.72 16.28
N GLY A 12 7.15 39.30 16.63
CA GLY A 12 5.98 39.26 15.75
C GLY A 12 5.95 38.04 14.78
N ILE A 13 6.84 37.07 14.96
CA ILE A 13 6.84 35.85 14.15
C ILE A 13 5.93 34.80 14.79
N ASP A 14 4.93 34.35 14.06
CA ASP A 14 4.08 33.23 14.47
C ASP A 14 4.61 31.90 13.98
N GLN A 15 4.68 30.93 14.86
CA GLN A 15 5.03 29.56 14.56
C GLN A 15 3.90 28.62 14.97
N ARG A 16 3.81 27.48 14.29
CA ARG A 16 2.73 26.51 14.54
C ARG A 16 3.20 25.09 14.46
N ILE A 17 2.73 24.26 15.37
CA ILE A 17 2.81 22.81 15.28
C ILE A 17 1.41 22.22 15.26
N ALA A 18 1.23 21.17 14.47
CA ALA A 18 -0.02 20.47 14.39
C ALA A 18 0.19 18.98 14.72
N VAL A 19 -0.70 18.44 15.53
CA VAL A 19 -0.78 17.01 15.82
C VAL A 19 -2.13 16.48 15.39
N GLY A 20 -2.10 15.30 14.78
CA GLY A 20 -3.30 14.57 14.37
C GLY A 20 -3.42 13.27 15.15
N THR A 21 -4.67 12.84 15.38
CA THR A 21 -4.96 11.54 15.99
C THR A 21 -5.82 10.70 15.06
N ALA A 22 -5.57 9.38 15.00
CA ALA A 22 -6.30 8.44 14.18
C ALA A 22 -7.77 8.31 14.63
N ARG A 23 -8.02 8.38 15.95
CA ARG A 23 -9.36 8.45 16.56
C ARG A 23 -9.56 9.75 17.32
N ALA A 24 -10.84 10.10 17.54
CA ALA A 24 -11.18 11.17 18.49
C ALA A 24 -10.69 10.79 19.88
N THR A 25 -10.06 11.72 20.58
CA THR A 25 -9.57 11.50 21.95
C THR A 25 -9.71 12.77 22.78
N ARG A 26 -9.95 12.59 24.09
CA ARG A 26 -9.89 13.63 25.13
C ARG A 26 -8.69 13.41 26.05
N ASP A 27 -7.84 12.41 25.77
CA ASP A 27 -6.67 12.15 26.59
C ASP A 27 -5.63 13.28 26.41
N ALA A 28 -5.63 14.20 27.39
CA ALA A 28 -4.71 15.33 27.42
C ALA A 28 -3.24 14.86 27.51
N GLY A 29 -2.97 13.76 28.23
CA GLY A 29 -1.62 13.20 28.34
C GLY A 29 -1.11 12.67 27.01
N HIS A 30 -1.97 12.02 26.23
CA HIS A 30 -1.63 11.56 24.88
C HIS A 30 -1.36 12.73 23.93
N LEU A 31 -2.26 13.73 23.90
CA LEU A 31 -2.07 14.93 23.08
C LEU A 31 -0.78 15.69 23.44
N LEU A 32 -0.51 15.84 24.74
CA LEU A 32 0.73 16.48 25.22
C LEU A 32 1.98 15.71 24.77
N ARG A 33 1.96 14.37 24.85
CA ARG A 33 3.09 13.54 24.35
C ARG A 33 3.34 13.77 22.86
N LEU A 34 2.28 13.83 22.04
CA LEU A 34 2.40 14.11 20.61
C LEU A 34 2.96 15.50 20.31
N MET A 35 2.52 16.52 21.07
CA MET A 35 3.01 17.89 20.95
C MET A 35 4.49 18.01 21.36
N ARG A 36 4.88 17.35 22.47
CA ARG A 36 6.28 17.31 22.90
C ARG A 36 7.23 16.78 21.85
N MET A 37 6.81 15.84 21.03
CA MET A 37 7.63 15.32 19.92
C MET A 37 7.91 16.35 18.82
N LYS A 38 7.16 17.45 18.79
CA LYS A 38 7.29 18.51 17.79
C LYS A 38 7.72 19.85 18.37
N ILE A 39 7.69 20.01 19.67
CA ILE A 39 8.00 21.29 20.31
C ILE A 39 9.43 21.77 19.99
N GLU A 40 10.36 20.83 19.78
CA GLU A 40 11.74 21.12 19.42
C GLU A 40 11.88 21.78 18.04
N THR A 41 10.82 21.75 17.21
CA THR A 41 10.79 22.44 15.91
C THR A 41 10.41 23.92 16.03
N ILE A 42 9.99 24.38 17.21
CA ILE A 42 9.70 25.77 17.50
C ILE A 42 11.00 26.47 17.85
N ASP A 43 11.34 27.48 17.09
CA ASP A 43 12.42 28.41 17.43
C ASP A 43 11.86 29.53 18.32
N PRO A 44 12.21 29.60 19.61
CA PRO A 44 11.67 30.61 20.51
C PRO A 44 12.21 32.02 20.22
N GLY A 45 13.30 32.14 19.47
CA GLY A 45 13.97 33.40 19.22
C GLY A 45 14.27 34.17 20.52
N PHE A 46 13.79 35.43 20.63
CA PHE A 46 13.92 36.24 21.84
C PHE A 46 12.90 35.93 22.92
N GLY A 47 11.94 35.02 22.64
CA GLY A 47 10.95 34.58 23.60
C GLY A 47 9.56 34.40 22.95
N ILE A 48 8.73 33.62 23.62
CA ILE A 48 7.32 33.40 23.24
C ILE A 48 6.44 34.29 24.10
N GLU A 49 5.67 35.16 23.45
CA GLU A 49 4.75 36.10 24.12
C GLU A 49 3.41 35.41 24.42
N ALA A 50 2.91 34.62 23.47
CA ALA A 50 1.60 33.98 23.62
C ALA A 50 1.59 32.57 23.02
N MET A 51 0.77 31.70 23.61
CA MET A 51 0.49 30.36 23.10
C MET A 51 -1.01 30.13 23.02
N HIS A 52 -1.49 29.65 21.87
CA HIS A 52 -2.89 29.33 21.64
C HIS A 52 -3.04 27.86 21.22
N LEU A 53 -3.87 27.12 21.96
CA LEU A 53 -4.22 25.76 21.63
C LEU A 53 -5.58 25.73 20.91
N VAL A 54 -5.59 25.26 19.68
CA VAL A 54 -6.78 25.27 18.82
C VAL A 54 -7.15 23.86 18.41
N ALA A 55 -8.39 23.45 18.63
CA ALA A 55 -8.95 22.25 18.05
C ALA A 55 -9.42 22.55 16.61
N GLU A 56 -8.54 22.39 15.65
CA GLU A 56 -8.81 22.71 14.23
C GLU A 56 -9.86 21.74 13.63
N ARG A 57 -9.82 20.48 14.03
CA ARG A 57 -10.78 19.46 13.59
C ARG A 57 -11.15 18.54 14.74
N SER A 58 -12.42 18.60 15.13
CA SER A 58 -13.01 17.73 16.15
C SER A 58 -14.02 16.76 15.53
N GLU A 59 -14.28 15.67 16.20
CA GLU A 59 -15.33 14.70 15.88
C GLU A 59 -15.98 14.22 17.17
N PRO A 60 -17.24 13.79 17.12
CA PRO A 60 -17.88 13.16 18.28
C PRO A 60 -17.07 11.96 18.75
N LEU A 61 -16.94 11.80 20.07
CA LEU A 61 -16.46 10.56 20.64
C LEU A 61 -17.54 9.50 20.44
N GLY A 62 -17.26 8.50 19.58
CA GLY A 62 -18.13 7.34 19.48
C GLY A 62 -18.15 6.53 20.77
N ALA A 63 -19.21 5.76 20.98
CA ALA A 63 -19.24 4.78 22.06
C ALA A 63 -18.06 3.79 21.90
N GLN A 64 -17.28 3.60 22.96
CA GLN A 64 -16.31 2.53 22.97
C GLN A 64 -17.03 1.25 23.41
N PRO A 65 -16.93 0.13 22.67
CA PRO A 65 -17.49 -1.13 23.10
C PRO A 65 -16.85 -1.54 24.45
N ILE A 66 -17.67 -1.76 25.44
CA ILE A 66 -17.23 -2.28 26.77
C ILE A 66 -16.89 -3.79 26.68
N GLU A 67 -17.18 -4.41 25.54
CA GLU A 67 -17.02 -5.86 25.30
C GLU A 67 -15.61 -6.40 25.61
N SER A 68 -14.58 -5.58 25.47
CA SER A 68 -13.20 -6.00 25.78
C SER A 68 -12.92 -6.13 27.28
N ALA A 69 -13.82 -5.64 28.14
CA ALA A 69 -13.64 -5.72 29.61
C ALA A 69 -14.34 -6.92 30.26
N LEU A 70 -15.29 -7.55 29.55
CA LEU A 70 -16.13 -8.64 30.09
C LEU A 70 -15.87 -10.00 29.44
N GLY A 71 -15.20 -10.05 28.28
CA GLY A 71 -14.82 -11.29 27.63
C GLY A 71 -13.42 -11.71 28.04
N GLY A 72 -13.23 -12.96 28.44
CA GLY A 72 -11.97 -13.53 28.92
C GLY A 72 -10.84 -13.64 27.90
N ASP A 73 -11.00 -13.07 26.71
CA ASP A 73 -9.94 -12.95 25.71
C ASP A 73 -9.01 -11.79 26.08
N LYS A 74 -7.70 -12.02 26.00
CA LYS A 74 -6.70 -10.97 26.20
C LYS A 74 -7.03 -9.80 25.27
N PRO A 75 -7.24 -8.58 25.79
CA PRO A 75 -7.54 -7.44 24.96
C PRO A 75 -6.42 -7.26 23.93
N SER A 76 -6.78 -7.20 22.66
CA SER A 76 -5.83 -6.85 21.61
C SER A 76 -5.19 -5.50 21.95
N PRO A 77 -3.87 -5.37 21.83
CA PRO A 77 -3.18 -4.14 22.19
C PRO A 77 -3.78 -2.95 21.40
N ASP A 78 -4.10 -1.87 22.10
CA ASP A 78 -4.56 -0.65 21.45
C ASP A 78 -3.43 -0.05 20.59
N LEU A 79 -3.56 -0.18 19.28
CA LEU A 79 -2.59 0.33 18.32
C LEU A 79 -2.72 1.84 18.06
N VAL A 80 -3.78 2.49 18.53
CA VAL A 80 -4.03 3.92 18.28
C VAL A 80 -2.86 4.79 18.71
N PRO A 81 -2.32 4.68 19.95
CA PRO A 81 -1.20 5.50 20.38
C PRO A 81 0.07 5.28 19.55
N LEU A 82 0.31 4.06 19.08
CA LEU A 82 1.45 3.77 18.22
C LEU A 82 1.29 4.41 16.84
N ILE A 83 0.11 4.26 16.24
CA ILE A 83 -0.22 4.85 14.94
C ILE A 83 -0.08 6.38 14.99
N ASP A 84 -0.61 7.02 16.04
CA ASP A 84 -0.51 8.47 16.21
C ASP A 84 0.95 8.94 16.33
N ARG A 85 1.77 8.22 17.09
CA ARG A 85 3.20 8.52 17.21
C ARG A 85 3.95 8.37 15.88
N LEU A 86 3.71 7.29 15.16
CA LEU A 86 4.30 7.06 13.85
C LEU A 86 3.84 8.12 12.84
N ALA A 87 2.54 8.42 12.80
CA ALA A 87 1.98 9.46 11.94
C ALA A 87 2.52 10.86 12.26
N SER A 88 2.78 11.13 13.54
CA SER A 88 3.39 12.40 13.96
C SER A 88 4.84 12.56 13.48
N ARG A 89 5.60 11.46 13.40
CA ARG A 89 7.00 11.46 12.95
C ARG A 89 7.15 11.40 11.43
N LEU A 90 6.40 10.49 10.79
CA LEU A 90 6.56 10.17 9.38
C LEU A 90 5.58 10.94 8.48
N GLY A 91 4.57 11.55 9.07
CA GLY A 91 3.44 12.11 8.36
C GLY A 91 2.28 11.11 8.20
N PRO A 92 1.03 11.56 8.29
CA PRO A 92 -0.15 10.67 8.28
C PRO A 92 -0.34 9.91 6.97
N GLY A 93 0.14 10.45 5.84
CA GLY A 93 0.07 9.78 4.54
C GLY A 93 1.00 8.57 4.38
N HIS A 94 1.95 8.38 5.28
CA HIS A 94 2.90 7.26 5.25
C HIS A 94 2.45 6.07 6.11
N ILE A 95 1.40 6.23 6.90
CA ILE A 95 0.85 5.17 7.75
C ILE A 95 -0.49 4.73 7.19
N PHE A 96 -0.51 3.53 6.63
CA PHE A 96 -1.70 2.97 5.98
C PHE A 96 -1.69 1.45 6.09
N ARG A 97 -2.84 0.85 5.86
CA ARG A 97 -2.99 -0.58 5.55
C ARG A 97 -3.27 -0.76 4.07
N THR A 98 -3.01 -1.93 3.56
CA THR A 98 -3.49 -2.35 2.24
C THR A 98 -4.84 -3.03 2.40
N GLY A 99 -5.79 -2.68 1.55
CA GLY A 99 -7.08 -3.35 1.45
C GLY A 99 -7.28 -3.87 0.03
N ALA A 100 -7.95 -5.01 -0.09
CA ALA A 100 -8.33 -5.57 -1.38
C ALA A 100 -9.33 -4.66 -2.09
N VAL A 101 -9.25 -4.65 -3.42
CA VAL A 101 -10.19 -4.00 -4.33
C VAL A 101 -10.68 -5.04 -5.31
N GLU A 102 -11.94 -5.01 -5.65
CA GLU A 102 -12.52 -5.87 -6.67
C GLU A 102 -11.98 -5.50 -8.06
N SER A 103 -10.86 -6.12 -8.41
CA SER A 103 -10.17 -5.97 -9.69
C SER A 103 -9.28 -7.18 -9.91
N ASP A 104 -9.40 -7.80 -11.09
CA ASP A 104 -8.51 -8.88 -11.50
C ASP A 104 -7.14 -8.35 -11.94
N VAL A 105 -7.07 -7.06 -12.33
CA VAL A 105 -5.82 -6.42 -12.74
C VAL A 105 -4.93 -6.18 -11.50
N PRO A 106 -3.75 -6.81 -11.42
CA PRO A 106 -2.93 -6.82 -10.20
C PRO A 106 -2.57 -5.43 -9.66
N GLU A 107 -2.30 -4.47 -10.53
CA GLU A 107 -1.93 -3.11 -10.14
C GLU A 107 -3.10 -2.32 -9.53
N ARG A 108 -4.32 -2.82 -9.67
CA ARG A 108 -5.55 -2.17 -9.20
C ARG A 108 -6.25 -2.93 -8.09
N SER A 109 -5.79 -4.15 -7.82
CA SER A 109 -6.41 -5.04 -6.85
C SER A 109 -6.16 -4.65 -5.39
N ILE A 110 -5.31 -3.64 -5.16
CA ILE A 110 -4.93 -3.16 -3.83
C ILE A 110 -5.10 -1.64 -3.75
N ARG A 111 -5.65 -1.17 -2.64
CA ARG A 111 -5.68 0.26 -2.29
C ARG A 111 -5.11 0.52 -0.91
N ARG A 112 -4.66 1.75 -0.69
CA ARG A 112 -4.33 2.22 0.65
C ARG A 112 -5.61 2.56 1.40
N VAL A 113 -5.72 2.06 2.62
CA VAL A 113 -6.81 2.40 3.54
C VAL A 113 -6.23 2.98 4.82
N PRO A 114 -6.97 3.80 5.57
CA PRO A 114 -6.51 4.30 6.86
C PRO A 114 -6.07 3.14 7.77
N PRO A 115 -5.09 3.34 8.67
CA PRO A 115 -4.52 2.25 9.48
C PRO A 115 -5.54 1.56 10.39
N LEU A 116 -6.60 2.27 10.78
CA LEU A 116 -7.72 1.73 11.58
C LEU A 116 -9.01 1.56 10.76
N GLY A 117 -8.94 1.77 9.43
CA GLY A 117 -10.08 1.58 8.54
C GLY A 117 -10.37 0.11 8.27
N GLU A 118 -11.60 -0.18 7.89
CA GLU A 118 -11.97 -1.49 7.39
C GLU A 118 -11.23 -1.77 6.07
N ALA A 119 -10.71 -2.96 5.94
CA ALA A 119 -10.07 -3.45 4.73
C ALA A 119 -10.76 -4.77 4.32
N ALA A 120 -11.17 -4.86 3.07
CA ALA A 120 -11.64 -6.13 2.52
C ALA A 120 -10.49 -7.16 2.57
N GLU A 121 -10.85 -8.40 2.86
CA GLU A 121 -9.90 -9.50 2.87
C GLU A 121 -9.54 -9.91 1.45
N TRP A 122 -8.30 -10.38 1.30
CA TRP A 122 -7.81 -10.88 0.03
C TRP A 122 -8.21 -12.35 -0.15
N PRO A 123 -8.71 -12.76 -1.34
CA PRO A 123 -8.96 -14.16 -1.61
C PRO A 123 -7.67 -14.98 -1.54
N THR A 124 -7.56 -15.88 -0.57
CA THR A 124 -6.34 -16.68 -0.34
C THR A 124 -6.14 -17.81 -1.35
N ARG A 125 -7.19 -18.14 -2.12
CA ARG A 125 -7.18 -19.23 -3.11
C ARG A 125 -6.32 -18.95 -4.35
N TRP A 126 -5.99 -17.68 -4.61
CA TRP A 126 -5.15 -17.29 -5.74
C TRP A 126 -3.77 -16.89 -5.21
N PRO A 127 -2.74 -17.70 -5.43
CA PRO A 127 -1.42 -17.32 -5.03
C PRO A 127 -0.98 -16.07 -5.81
N ARG A 128 -0.58 -15.04 -5.07
CA ARG A 128 -0.02 -13.82 -5.63
C ARG A 128 1.41 -13.67 -5.12
N PRO A 129 2.31 -13.07 -5.89
CA PRO A 129 3.68 -12.86 -5.45
C PRO A 129 3.72 -11.95 -4.22
N SER A 130 4.62 -12.26 -3.30
CA SER A 130 4.87 -11.44 -2.11
C SER A 130 5.40 -10.06 -2.46
N ARG A 131 6.03 -9.92 -3.63
CA ARG A 131 6.57 -8.68 -4.16
C ARG A 131 6.08 -8.41 -5.57
N LEU A 132 5.20 -7.42 -5.72
CA LEU A 132 4.85 -6.86 -7.02
C LEU A 132 5.80 -5.73 -7.38
N LEU A 133 6.20 -5.68 -8.65
CA LEU A 133 6.93 -4.54 -9.18
C LEU A 133 5.98 -3.35 -9.35
N ALA A 134 6.43 -2.16 -9.00
CA ALA A 134 5.62 -0.94 -9.15
C ALA A 134 5.23 -0.68 -10.62
N ARG A 135 6.09 -1.11 -11.53
CA ARG A 135 5.83 -1.20 -12.97
C ARG A 135 6.38 -2.53 -13.44
N PRO A 136 5.63 -3.28 -14.25
CA PRO A 136 6.17 -4.49 -14.87
C PRO A 136 7.43 -4.19 -15.66
N GLU A 137 8.40 -5.10 -15.61
CA GLU A 137 9.64 -5.00 -16.35
C GLU A 137 9.62 -5.96 -17.54
N ARG A 138 10.02 -5.47 -18.70
CA ARG A 138 10.10 -6.32 -19.89
C ARG A 138 11.18 -7.36 -19.71
N VAL A 139 10.88 -8.59 -20.13
CA VAL A 139 11.87 -9.68 -20.23
C VAL A 139 12.18 -9.96 -21.69
N ASP A 140 13.44 -10.32 -21.94
CA ASP A 140 13.97 -10.52 -23.29
C ASP A 140 14.38 -11.97 -23.52
N LYS A 141 14.74 -12.31 -24.78
CA LYS A 141 15.23 -13.64 -25.17
C LYS A 141 14.35 -14.78 -24.67
N VAL A 142 13.04 -14.53 -24.67
CA VAL A 142 12.05 -15.51 -24.25
C VAL A 142 11.98 -16.62 -25.31
N MET A 143 12.00 -17.86 -24.87
CA MET A 143 11.75 -19.04 -25.69
C MET A 143 10.60 -19.82 -25.07
N ALA A 144 9.52 -19.99 -25.81
CA ALA A 144 8.41 -20.89 -25.50
C ALA A 144 8.24 -21.88 -26.66
N GLU A 145 7.74 -23.09 -26.38
CA GLU A 145 7.50 -24.08 -27.43
C GLU A 145 6.33 -23.70 -28.33
N LEU A 146 5.26 -23.22 -27.74
CA LEU A 146 4.05 -22.74 -28.42
C LEU A 146 3.63 -21.36 -27.88
N PRO A 147 2.87 -20.59 -28.65
CA PRO A 147 2.47 -19.25 -28.25
C PRO A 147 1.68 -19.17 -26.93
N ASP A 148 0.95 -20.23 -26.57
CA ASP A 148 0.14 -20.33 -25.36
C ASP A 148 0.83 -21.03 -24.19
N GLN A 149 2.06 -21.48 -24.39
CA GLN A 149 2.85 -22.17 -23.38
C GLN A 149 3.71 -21.22 -22.53
N PRO A 150 4.05 -21.61 -21.31
CA PRO A 150 5.02 -20.88 -20.50
C PRO A 150 6.39 -20.84 -21.15
N PRO A 151 7.24 -19.85 -20.80
CA PRO A 151 8.58 -19.80 -21.33
C PRO A 151 9.45 -20.92 -20.77
N LEU A 152 10.30 -21.54 -21.63
CA LEU A 152 11.36 -22.45 -21.21
C LEU A 152 12.58 -21.71 -20.66
N ARG A 153 12.79 -20.49 -21.14
CA ARG A 153 13.83 -19.57 -20.67
C ARG A 153 13.48 -18.12 -20.98
N PHE A 154 14.04 -17.22 -20.20
CA PHE A 154 13.94 -15.78 -20.42
C PHE A 154 15.16 -15.05 -19.86
N SER A 155 15.41 -13.84 -20.31
CA SER A 155 16.44 -12.96 -19.76
C SER A 155 15.78 -11.79 -19.03
N TRP A 156 16.19 -11.57 -17.77
CA TRP A 156 15.76 -10.43 -16.97
C TRP A 156 16.98 -9.75 -16.34
N ARG A 157 17.07 -8.43 -16.51
CA ARG A 157 18.20 -7.61 -16.02
C ARG A 157 19.57 -8.18 -16.40
N GLY A 158 19.69 -8.69 -17.64
CA GLY A 158 20.93 -9.26 -18.16
C GLY A 158 21.24 -10.70 -17.73
N ARG A 159 20.46 -11.27 -16.81
CA ARG A 159 20.61 -12.66 -16.36
C ARG A 159 19.66 -13.58 -17.10
N MET A 160 20.16 -14.73 -17.53
CA MET A 160 19.36 -15.79 -18.15
C MET A 160 18.77 -16.69 -17.06
N HIS A 161 17.49 -16.94 -17.13
CA HIS A 161 16.73 -17.86 -16.29
C HIS A 161 16.22 -19.01 -17.14
N ARG A 162 16.55 -20.25 -16.75
CA ARG A 162 15.98 -21.45 -17.34
C ARG A 162 14.86 -21.93 -16.45
N VAL A 163 13.68 -22.14 -17.03
CA VAL A 163 12.48 -22.52 -16.30
C VAL A 163 12.47 -24.01 -16.07
N ARG A 164 12.34 -24.42 -14.82
CA ARG A 164 12.23 -25.82 -14.38
C ARG A 164 10.77 -26.22 -14.21
N ARG A 165 9.94 -25.32 -13.69
CA ARG A 165 8.51 -25.53 -13.48
C ARG A 165 7.74 -24.30 -13.89
N ALA A 166 6.55 -24.51 -14.42
CA ALA A 166 5.64 -23.43 -14.74
C ALA A 166 4.20 -23.89 -14.49
N ASP A 167 3.37 -22.94 -14.06
CA ASP A 167 1.94 -23.09 -13.85
C ASP A 167 1.21 -21.93 -14.52
N GLY A 168 0.06 -22.21 -15.13
CA GLY A 168 -0.73 -21.21 -15.88
C GLY A 168 -1.14 -21.74 -17.27
N PRO A 169 -1.72 -20.86 -18.11
CA PRO A 169 -1.90 -19.44 -17.89
C PRO A 169 -3.11 -19.11 -17.01
N GLU A 170 -2.95 -18.10 -16.14
CA GLU A 170 -4.08 -17.38 -15.58
C GLU A 170 -4.39 -16.20 -16.51
N ARG A 171 -5.53 -16.23 -17.20
CA ARG A 171 -5.90 -15.18 -18.15
C ARG A 171 -6.65 -14.05 -17.46
N ILE A 172 -6.15 -12.84 -17.58
CA ILE A 172 -6.74 -11.62 -17.04
C ILE A 172 -7.07 -10.69 -18.20
N TYR A 173 -8.34 -10.28 -18.26
CA TYR A 173 -8.85 -9.34 -19.23
C TYR A 173 -8.71 -7.90 -18.71
N GLY A 174 -8.59 -6.95 -19.65
CA GLY A 174 -8.61 -5.52 -19.32
C GLY A 174 -9.95 -5.07 -18.76
N GLU A 175 -9.93 -4.04 -17.94
CA GLU A 175 -11.13 -3.44 -17.35
C GLU A 175 -11.60 -2.27 -18.22
N TRP A 176 -12.20 -2.57 -19.38
CA TRP A 176 -12.65 -1.60 -20.38
C TRP A 176 -13.63 -0.56 -19.81
N TRP A 177 -14.41 -0.92 -18.78
CA TRP A 177 -15.32 0.00 -18.09
C TRP A 177 -14.58 1.04 -17.23
N LYS A 178 -13.33 0.80 -16.92
CA LYS A 178 -12.44 1.77 -16.24
C LYS A 178 -11.52 2.50 -17.22
N ARG A 179 -11.12 1.80 -18.30
CA ARG A 179 -10.20 2.34 -19.32
C ARG A 179 -10.58 1.81 -20.70
N SER A 180 -11.11 2.66 -21.56
CA SER A 180 -11.56 2.27 -22.90
C SER A 180 -10.47 1.62 -23.76
N GLY A 181 -9.20 2.00 -23.59
CA GLY A 181 -8.07 1.40 -24.28
C GLY A 181 -7.71 -0.04 -23.85
N GLU A 182 -8.44 -0.62 -22.89
CA GLU A 182 -8.25 -1.99 -22.43
C GLU A 182 -9.35 -2.95 -22.92
N ALA A 183 -10.22 -2.52 -23.83
CA ALA A 183 -11.36 -3.31 -24.29
C ALA A 183 -11.00 -4.72 -24.78
N ASP A 184 -9.90 -4.83 -25.53
CA ASP A 184 -9.44 -6.11 -26.08
C ASP A 184 -8.17 -6.61 -25.37
N ALA A 185 -7.65 -5.88 -24.36
CA ALA A 185 -6.39 -6.22 -23.74
C ALA A 185 -6.49 -7.51 -22.93
N VAL A 186 -5.58 -8.44 -23.19
CA VAL A 186 -5.44 -9.71 -22.47
C VAL A 186 -4.03 -9.84 -21.92
N ARG A 187 -3.91 -10.42 -20.73
CA ARG A 187 -2.64 -10.82 -20.13
C ARG A 187 -2.74 -12.27 -19.68
N ASP A 188 -1.87 -13.11 -20.18
CA ASP A 188 -1.72 -14.49 -19.74
C ASP A 188 -0.58 -14.58 -18.74
N TYR A 189 -0.92 -14.82 -17.48
CA TYR A 189 0.02 -14.90 -16.37
C TYR A 189 0.50 -16.32 -16.12
N PHE A 190 1.79 -16.45 -15.86
CA PHE A 190 2.46 -17.71 -15.54
C PHE A 190 3.28 -17.55 -14.26
N GLN A 191 3.16 -18.54 -13.36
CA GLN A 191 4.09 -18.70 -12.27
C GLN A 191 5.21 -19.61 -12.77
N VAL A 192 6.45 -19.15 -12.72
CA VAL A 192 7.59 -19.93 -13.16
C VAL A 192 8.63 -20.05 -12.06
N GLU A 193 9.26 -21.21 -11.94
CA GLU A 193 10.40 -21.47 -11.07
C GLU A 193 11.59 -21.81 -11.95
N ASP A 194 12.71 -21.13 -11.73
CA ASP A 194 13.95 -21.42 -12.46
C ASP A 194 14.74 -22.58 -11.83
N GLU A 195 15.85 -22.98 -12.48
CA GLU A 195 16.73 -24.06 -12.00
C GLU A 195 17.38 -23.75 -10.65
N GLU A 196 17.44 -22.48 -10.24
CA GLU A 196 18.00 -22.04 -8.96
C GLU A 196 16.94 -21.92 -7.85
N GLY A 197 15.65 -22.21 -8.18
CA GLY A 197 14.53 -22.17 -7.25
C GLY A 197 13.93 -20.77 -7.08
N ALA A 198 14.38 -19.77 -7.84
CA ALA A 198 13.76 -18.46 -7.84
C ALA A 198 12.42 -18.51 -8.57
N ARG A 199 11.39 -17.89 -7.97
CA ARG A 199 10.02 -17.94 -8.46
C ARG A 199 9.56 -16.58 -8.94
N PHE A 200 9.05 -16.53 -10.18
CA PHE A 200 8.67 -15.32 -10.88
C PHE A 200 7.22 -15.37 -11.32
N TRP A 201 6.55 -14.22 -11.36
CA TRP A 201 5.25 -14.05 -11.95
C TRP A 201 5.40 -13.25 -13.23
N LEU A 202 5.39 -13.99 -14.35
CA LEU A 202 5.50 -13.43 -15.69
C LEU A 202 4.13 -13.30 -16.31
N TYR A 203 3.99 -12.37 -17.24
CA TYR A 203 2.83 -12.39 -18.12
C TYR A 203 3.23 -12.07 -19.55
N ARG A 204 2.47 -12.65 -20.47
CA ARG A 204 2.48 -12.31 -21.88
C ARG A 204 1.32 -11.38 -22.17
N ARG A 205 1.52 -10.35 -22.98
CA ARG A 205 0.45 -9.49 -23.50
C ARG A 205 -0.19 -10.17 -24.71
N GLY A 206 -1.49 -10.36 -24.67
CA GLY A 206 -2.25 -11.02 -25.71
C GLY A 206 -2.42 -12.52 -25.48
N ASP A 207 -3.43 -13.08 -26.14
CA ASP A 207 -3.83 -14.51 -26.03
C ASP A 207 -3.11 -15.42 -27.02
N GLY A 208 -2.31 -14.86 -27.92
CA GLY A 208 -1.60 -15.61 -28.96
C GLY A 208 -2.45 -15.96 -30.20
N VAL A 209 -3.72 -15.60 -30.20
CA VAL A 209 -4.67 -15.91 -31.30
C VAL A 209 -5.12 -14.64 -32.01
N ASP A 210 -5.63 -13.64 -31.26
CA ASP A 210 -6.11 -12.38 -31.81
C ASP A 210 -5.09 -11.26 -31.59
N ALA A 211 -4.56 -10.68 -32.67
CA ALA A 211 -3.57 -9.61 -32.63
C ALA A 211 -4.05 -8.35 -31.89
N ARG A 212 -5.38 -8.15 -31.73
CA ARG A 212 -5.94 -7.02 -30.99
C ARG A 212 -5.73 -7.14 -29.50
N THR A 213 -5.54 -8.35 -28.98
CA THR A 213 -5.40 -8.62 -27.54
C THR A 213 -4.04 -8.24 -26.97
N GLY A 214 -3.01 -8.15 -27.80
CA GLY A 214 -1.67 -7.69 -27.42
C GLY A 214 -0.57 -8.05 -28.40
N ASP A 215 0.62 -7.56 -28.13
CA ASP A 215 1.82 -7.66 -28.98
C ASP A 215 2.69 -8.87 -28.68
N LEU A 216 2.23 -9.81 -27.89
CA LEU A 216 2.91 -11.03 -27.41
C LEU A 216 4.21 -10.76 -26.65
N SER A 217 4.45 -9.53 -26.22
CA SER A 217 5.60 -9.19 -25.38
C SER A 217 5.47 -9.80 -23.98
N TRP A 218 6.62 -10.16 -23.38
CA TRP A 218 6.68 -10.76 -22.06
C TRP A 218 7.18 -9.78 -21.00
N TRP A 219 6.60 -9.88 -19.82
CA TRP A 219 6.85 -8.95 -18.73
C TRP A 219 6.91 -9.67 -17.38
N LEU A 220 7.80 -9.21 -16.51
CA LEU A 220 7.84 -9.61 -15.11
C LEU A 220 6.97 -8.67 -14.29
N GLN A 221 5.97 -9.23 -13.62
CA GLN A 221 5.05 -8.49 -12.74
C GLN A 221 5.47 -8.56 -11.28
N GLY A 222 6.07 -9.68 -10.84
CA GLY A 222 6.43 -9.88 -9.45
C GLY A 222 7.28 -11.11 -9.20
N MET A 223 7.66 -11.26 -7.93
CA MET A 223 8.47 -12.38 -7.46
C MET A 223 7.83 -12.98 -6.21
N PHE A 224 7.85 -14.30 -6.12
CA PHE A 224 7.48 -15.03 -4.92
C PHE A 224 8.69 -15.12 -3.98
N GLY A 225 8.45 -15.12 -2.68
CA GLY A 225 9.48 -15.33 -1.68
C GLY A 225 9.88 -16.79 -1.54
#